data_14f5df30668794ac3f9d3b7cbc4b5624
#
_entry.id   14f5df30668794ac3f9d3b7cbc4b5624
#
_cell.length_a   1.000
_cell.length_b   1.000
_cell.length_c   1.000
_cell.angle_alpha   90.00
_cell.angle_beta   90.00
_cell.angle_gamma   90.00
#
_symmetry.space_group_name_H-M   'P 1'
#
loop_
_entity.id
_entity.type
_entity.pdbx_description
1 polymer ?
#
loop_
_entity_poly.entity_id
_entity_poly.type
_entity_poly.pdbx_seq_one_letter_code
_entity_poly.pdbx_strand_id
1 'polypeptide(L)'
;TGEDLEVELGVPIINKRISVTPISMVGESCDSNDYVPLAQALDKAAKTVGVNFIGGFSALVDKGYTMGDRNLIASIPEALAVTDIVCSSVSVGSTKCGINMDAVKQMGEVVKMTAARTADRDAIGCAKLVIFCNSVPDNPFMAGAFHGVTEPETVINVGVSGPGVVKNALEAVRDGDIGMVAETIKKTAFKITRVGQLVAQEAARRLNTQFGI
;
A
#
# COMPACT_ATOMS: atom_id res chain seq x y z
N THR A 1 4.27 -6.57 18.43
CA THR A 1 3.58 -7.76 17.85
C THR A 1 4.30 -8.30 16.63
N GLY A 2 4.63 -7.48 15.62
CA GLY A 2 5.32 -7.98 14.42
C GLY A 2 6.69 -8.61 14.72
N GLU A 3 7.49 -7.99 15.55
CA GLU A 3 8.80 -8.49 15.98
C GLU A 3 8.68 -9.77 16.81
N ASP A 4 7.69 -9.85 17.70
CA ASP A 4 7.44 -11.05 18.49
C ASP A 4 7.05 -12.23 17.60
N LEU A 5 6.19 -11.97 16.57
CA LEU A 5 5.80 -12.99 15.60
C LEU A 5 6.98 -13.47 14.75
N GLU A 6 7.86 -12.56 14.36
CA GLU A 6 9.07 -12.88 13.63
C GLU A 6 9.96 -13.85 14.42
N VAL A 7 10.15 -13.58 15.72
CA VAL A 7 10.93 -14.45 16.61
C VAL A 7 10.25 -15.80 16.85
N GLU A 8 8.94 -15.78 17.13
CA GLU A 8 8.20 -17.00 17.50
C GLU A 8 7.96 -17.95 16.32
N LEU A 9 7.69 -17.40 15.14
CA LEU A 9 7.38 -18.19 13.95
C LEU A 9 8.60 -18.47 13.08
N GLY A 10 9.72 -17.80 13.34
CA GLY A 10 10.92 -17.89 12.53
C GLY A 10 10.74 -17.39 11.09
N VAL A 11 9.78 -16.49 10.88
CA VAL A 11 9.43 -15.92 9.56
C VAL A 11 9.80 -14.45 9.52
N PRO A 12 10.72 -14.01 8.64
CA PRO A 12 11.13 -12.61 8.58
C PRO A 12 9.97 -11.72 8.11
N ILE A 13 9.63 -10.71 8.90
CA ILE A 13 8.63 -9.68 8.59
C ILE A 13 9.37 -8.40 8.20
N ILE A 14 9.75 -8.32 6.93
CA ILE A 14 10.65 -7.28 6.41
C ILE A 14 10.03 -5.89 6.47
N ASN A 15 8.72 -5.78 6.20
CA ASN A 15 8.03 -4.51 6.18
C ASN A 15 6.77 -4.54 7.04
N LYS A 16 6.67 -3.56 7.93
CA LYS A 16 5.50 -3.26 8.73
C LYS A 16 4.93 -1.94 8.22
N ARG A 17 3.68 -1.95 7.79
CA ARG A 17 3.02 -0.80 7.16
C ARG A 17 1.66 -0.56 7.78
N ILE A 18 1.25 0.70 7.82
CA ILE A 18 -0.11 1.09 8.18
C ILE A 18 -0.70 1.86 7.00
N SER A 19 -1.96 1.65 6.72
CA SER A 19 -2.71 2.47 5.79
C SER A 19 -3.96 2.98 6.50
N VAL A 20 -4.18 4.28 6.44
CA VAL A 20 -5.34 4.92 7.06
C VAL A 20 -6.41 5.23 6.01
N THR A 21 -7.61 5.55 6.49
CA THR A 21 -8.70 6.08 5.64
C THR A 21 -8.17 7.19 4.73
N PRO A 22 -8.61 7.25 3.46
CA PRO A 22 -8.16 8.27 2.54
C PRO A 22 -8.24 9.68 3.14
N ILE A 23 -7.10 10.35 3.21
CA ILE A 23 -7.00 11.70 3.82
C ILE A 23 -7.82 12.72 3.01
N SER A 24 -8.08 12.49 1.73
CA SER A 24 -9.00 13.34 0.97
C SER A 24 -10.38 13.41 1.61
N MET A 25 -10.88 12.31 2.15
CA MET A 25 -12.18 12.24 2.83
C MET A 25 -12.13 12.91 4.21
N VAL A 26 -11.06 12.67 4.96
CA VAL A 26 -10.87 13.25 6.30
C VAL A 26 -10.67 14.76 6.20
N GLY A 27 -9.87 15.20 5.25
CA GLY A 27 -9.54 16.60 5.04
C GLY A 27 -10.67 17.44 4.42
N GLU A 28 -11.70 16.80 3.85
CA GLU A 28 -12.81 17.52 3.20
C GLU A 28 -13.59 18.41 4.17
N SER A 29 -13.61 18.05 5.45
CA SER A 29 -14.21 18.87 6.51
C SER A 29 -13.32 20.01 7.01
N CYS A 30 -12.10 20.13 6.52
CA CYS A 30 -11.18 21.21 6.90
C CYS A 30 -11.37 22.43 5.99
N ASP A 31 -11.26 23.62 6.57
CA ASP A 31 -11.30 24.88 5.81
C ASP A 31 -10.00 25.16 5.01
N SER A 32 -8.98 24.31 5.14
CA SER A 32 -7.69 24.46 4.47
C SER A 32 -7.66 23.74 3.12
N ASN A 33 -7.09 24.41 2.14
CA ASN A 33 -6.81 23.81 0.82
C ASN A 33 -5.42 23.15 0.76
N ASP A 34 -4.59 23.32 1.78
CA ASP A 34 -3.25 22.72 1.88
C ASP A 34 -3.28 21.53 2.83
N TYR A 35 -3.00 20.32 2.28
CA TYR A 35 -2.98 19.09 3.04
C TYR A 35 -1.56 18.60 3.38
N VAL A 36 -0.54 19.38 3.07
CA VAL A 36 0.85 19.07 3.46
C VAL A 36 1.00 18.90 4.98
N PRO A 37 0.38 19.72 5.85
CA PRO A 37 0.44 19.50 7.30
C PRO A 37 -0.15 18.14 7.74
N LEU A 38 -1.17 17.64 7.05
CA LEU A 38 -1.73 16.31 7.32
C LEU A 38 -0.73 15.20 6.98
N ALA A 39 -0.01 15.33 5.86
CA ALA A 39 1.06 14.39 5.51
C ALA A 39 2.19 14.41 6.55
N GLN A 40 2.60 15.58 7.02
CA GLN A 40 3.61 15.72 8.08
C GLN A 40 3.16 15.10 9.41
N ALA A 41 1.87 15.23 9.75
CA ALA A 41 1.30 14.58 10.92
C ALA A 41 1.34 13.05 10.80
N LEU A 42 1.00 12.52 9.62
CA LEU A 42 1.10 11.08 9.33
C LEU A 42 2.55 10.58 9.43
N ASP A 43 3.51 11.32 8.87
CA ASP A 43 4.94 10.97 8.92
C ASP A 43 5.44 10.89 10.37
N LYS A 44 5.09 11.88 11.18
CA LYS A 44 5.43 11.92 12.60
C LYS A 44 4.79 10.77 13.38
N ALA A 45 3.50 10.51 13.16
CA ALA A 45 2.79 9.42 13.80
C ALA A 45 3.42 8.07 13.45
N ALA A 46 3.69 7.82 12.17
CA ALA A 46 4.30 6.58 11.69
C ALA A 46 5.70 6.34 12.28
N LYS A 47 6.51 7.39 12.37
CA LYS A 47 7.83 7.33 13.02
C LYS A 47 7.72 7.00 14.52
N THR A 48 6.71 7.53 15.20
CA THR A 48 6.47 7.25 16.63
C THR A 48 6.09 5.78 16.86
N VAL A 49 5.31 5.19 15.94
CA VAL A 49 4.88 3.77 16.02
C VAL A 49 5.97 2.81 15.51
N GLY A 50 6.98 3.32 14.80
CA GLY A 50 8.08 2.53 14.27
C GLY A 50 7.71 1.67 13.05
N VAL A 51 6.76 2.11 12.23
CA VAL A 51 6.44 1.42 10.95
C VAL A 51 7.34 1.93 9.82
N ASN A 52 7.54 1.08 8.81
CA ASN A 52 8.41 1.41 7.69
C ASN A 52 7.77 2.41 6.72
N PHE A 53 6.46 2.31 6.53
CA PHE A 53 5.68 3.20 5.66
C PHE A 53 4.28 3.41 6.22
N ILE A 54 3.70 4.57 5.91
CA ILE A 54 2.30 4.87 6.14
C ILE A 54 1.64 5.29 4.83
N GLY A 55 0.56 4.59 4.46
CA GLY A 55 -0.32 4.93 3.35
C GLY A 55 -1.58 5.64 3.83
N GLY A 56 -2.39 6.08 2.88
CA GLY A 56 -3.64 6.78 3.15
C GLY A 56 -3.61 8.27 2.85
N PHE A 57 -2.45 8.84 2.49
CA PHE A 57 -2.43 10.15 1.83
C PHE A 57 -2.94 9.98 0.39
N SER A 58 -4.24 9.70 0.25
CA SER A 58 -4.85 9.13 -0.95
C SER A 58 -6.21 9.75 -1.27
N ALA A 59 -6.61 9.59 -2.53
CA ALA A 59 -7.90 10.00 -3.07
C ALA A 59 -8.50 8.91 -3.95
N LEU A 60 -9.84 8.79 -3.95
CA LEU A 60 -10.60 7.84 -4.75
C LEU A 60 -11.45 8.62 -5.75
N VAL A 61 -10.97 8.76 -6.98
CA VAL A 61 -11.55 9.66 -7.99
C VAL A 61 -12.13 8.93 -9.21
N ASP A 62 -12.37 7.65 -9.09
CA ASP A 62 -12.99 6.84 -10.15
C ASP A 62 -14.41 7.31 -10.51
N LYS A 63 -15.14 7.89 -9.57
CA LYS A 63 -16.49 8.45 -9.76
C LYS A 63 -16.53 9.97 -9.97
N GLY A 64 -15.39 10.62 -9.95
CA GLY A 64 -15.27 12.08 -10.00
C GLY A 64 -14.51 12.62 -8.80
N TYR A 65 -14.49 13.93 -8.65
CA TYR A 65 -13.71 14.60 -7.61
C TYR A 65 -14.61 15.27 -6.58
N THR A 66 -14.25 15.13 -5.32
CA THR A 66 -14.67 16.04 -4.26
C THR A 66 -13.70 17.22 -4.16
N MET A 67 -13.99 18.19 -3.29
CA MET A 67 -13.05 19.26 -2.99
C MET A 67 -11.81 18.71 -2.26
N GLY A 68 -12.01 17.80 -1.32
CA GLY A 68 -10.93 17.12 -0.62
C GLY A 68 -9.98 16.37 -1.52
N ASP A 69 -10.51 15.68 -2.56
CA ASP A 69 -9.68 15.01 -3.56
C ASP A 69 -8.79 15.99 -4.34
N ARG A 70 -9.35 17.12 -4.76
CA ARG A 70 -8.59 18.15 -5.49
C ARG A 70 -7.48 18.75 -4.65
N ASN A 71 -7.77 19.07 -3.39
CA ASN A 71 -6.80 19.64 -2.45
C ASN A 71 -5.68 18.63 -2.13
N LEU A 72 -6.04 17.37 -1.89
CA LEU A 72 -5.06 16.31 -1.66
C LEU A 72 -4.15 16.11 -2.86
N ILE A 73 -4.72 15.95 -4.07
CA ILE A 73 -3.93 15.71 -5.28
C ILE A 73 -2.98 16.87 -5.57
N ALA A 74 -3.44 18.11 -5.37
CA ALA A 74 -2.58 19.29 -5.51
C ALA A 74 -1.43 19.31 -4.50
N SER A 75 -1.65 18.77 -3.30
CA SER A 75 -0.65 18.71 -2.23
C SER A 75 0.37 17.57 -2.38
N ILE A 76 0.13 16.55 -3.21
CA ILE A 76 0.99 15.36 -3.33
C ILE A 76 2.47 15.70 -3.60
N PRO A 77 2.82 16.55 -4.57
CA PRO A 77 4.23 16.81 -4.87
C PRO A 77 5.03 17.36 -3.70
N GLU A 78 4.44 18.30 -2.97
CA GLU A 78 5.08 18.90 -1.80
C GLU A 78 5.05 17.95 -0.61
N ALA A 79 3.93 17.30 -0.34
CA ALA A 79 3.79 16.34 0.76
C ALA A 79 4.85 15.23 0.68
N LEU A 80 5.06 14.65 -0.52
CA LEU A 80 6.06 13.60 -0.71
C LEU A 80 7.50 14.12 -0.72
N ALA A 81 7.71 15.41 -0.97
CA ALA A 81 9.01 16.04 -0.85
C ALA A 81 9.43 16.29 0.61
N VAL A 82 8.48 16.68 1.48
CA VAL A 82 8.78 17.05 2.87
C VAL A 82 8.60 15.91 3.88
N THR A 83 8.16 14.75 3.45
CA THR A 83 7.96 13.55 4.29
C THR A 83 8.87 12.42 3.88
N ASP A 84 9.24 11.56 4.83
CA ASP A 84 10.16 10.44 4.56
C ASP A 84 9.41 9.15 4.21
N ILE A 85 8.43 8.76 5.03
CA ILE A 85 7.79 7.44 4.99
C ILE A 85 6.30 7.47 4.61
N VAL A 86 5.77 8.63 4.27
CA VAL A 86 4.38 8.75 3.75
C VAL A 86 4.33 8.28 2.30
N CYS A 87 3.38 7.39 2.04
CA CYS A 87 3.04 6.94 0.70
C CYS A 87 1.68 7.50 0.28
N SER A 88 1.57 7.86 -0.98
CA SER A 88 0.36 8.40 -1.58
C SER A 88 -0.20 7.48 -2.66
N SER A 89 -1.51 7.47 -2.80
CA SER A 89 -2.16 6.77 -3.91
C SER A 89 -3.40 7.51 -4.40
N VAL A 90 -3.67 7.36 -5.70
CA VAL A 90 -4.89 7.87 -6.31
C VAL A 90 -5.52 6.76 -7.13
N SER A 91 -6.77 6.40 -6.83
CA SER A 91 -7.54 5.44 -7.61
C SER A 91 -8.33 6.17 -8.70
N VAL A 92 -7.94 5.94 -9.96
CA VAL A 92 -8.49 6.66 -11.11
C VAL A 92 -9.54 5.87 -11.89
N GLY A 93 -9.81 4.63 -11.52
CA GLY A 93 -10.79 3.82 -12.24
C GLY A 93 -11.16 2.53 -11.54
N SER A 94 -12.32 2.01 -11.90
CA SER A 94 -12.82 0.71 -11.46
C SER A 94 -13.64 0.05 -12.56
N THR A 95 -13.81 -1.28 -12.50
CA THR A 95 -14.71 -2.02 -13.41
C THR A 95 -16.13 -1.50 -13.36
N LYS A 96 -16.55 -0.93 -12.23
CA LYS A 96 -17.91 -0.41 -12.03
C LYS A 96 -18.11 0.96 -12.65
N CYS A 97 -17.10 1.83 -12.62
CA CYS A 97 -17.22 3.24 -13.01
C CYS A 97 -16.46 3.57 -14.29
N GLY A 98 -15.60 2.65 -14.79
CA GLY A 98 -14.68 2.95 -15.87
C GLY A 98 -13.46 3.73 -15.38
N ILE A 99 -12.76 4.38 -16.29
CA ILE A 99 -11.53 5.14 -16.04
C ILE A 99 -11.83 6.63 -16.12
N ASN A 100 -11.47 7.37 -15.08
CA ASN A 100 -11.51 8.83 -15.08
C ASN A 100 -10.29 9.39 -15.84
N MET A 101 -10.47 9.70 -17.12
CA MET A 101 -9.38 10.16 -17.99
C MET A 101 -8.82 11.53 -17.59
N ASP A 102 -9.63 12.39 -16.98
CA ASP A 102 -9.16 13.68 -16.45
C ASP A 102 -8.21 13.45 -15.27
N ALA A 103 -8.52 12.46 -14.41
CA ALA A 103 -7.63 12.04 -13.33
C ALA A 103 -6.32 11.45 -13.87
N VAL A 104 -6.38 10.62 -14.90
CA VAL A 104 -5.18 10.05 -15.54
C VAL A 104 -4.27 11.17 -16.06
N LYS A 105 -4.82 12.16 -16.77
CA LYS A 105 -4.09 13.33 -17.25
C LYS A 105 -3.46 14.10 -16.09
N GLN A 106 -4.25 14.45 -15.09
CA GLN A 106 -3.79 15.19 -13.91
C GLN A 106 -2.67 14.45 -13.18
N MET A 107 -2.80 13.14 -13.00
CA MET A 107 -1.78 12.34 -12.33
C MET A 107 -0.47 12.27 -13.12
N GLY A 108 -0.52 12.31 -14.45
CA GLY A 108 0.69 12.46 -15.27
C GLY A 108 1.47 13.75 -14.96
N GLU A 109 0.76 14.86 -14.77
CA GLU A 109 1.34 16.14 -14.37
C GLU A 109 1.88 16.09 -12.93
N VAL A 110 1.12 15.49 -12.01
CA VAL A 110 1.54 15.32 -10.60
C VAL A 110 2.80 14.47 -10.49
N VAL A 111 2.91 13.37 -11.22
CA VAL A 111 4.15 12.54 -11.27
C VAL A 111 5.34 13.37 -11.70
N LYS A 112 5.18 14.17 -12.78
CA LYS A 112 6.25 15.04 -13.28
C LYS A 112 6.66 16.09 -12.24
N MET A 113 5.69 16.72 -11.56
CA MET A 113 5.97 17.69 -10.51
C MET A 113 6.65 17.03 -9.31
N THR A 114 6.20 15.84 -8.91
CA THR A 114 6.79 15.06 -7.80
C THR A 114 8.24 14.69 -8.12
N ALA A 115 8.51 14.25 -9.34
CA ALA A 115 9.87 13.97 -9.78
C ALA A 115 10.77 15.21 -9.68
N ALA A 116 10.30 16.35 -10.18
CA ALA A 116 11.04 17.62 -10.13
C ALA A 116 11.29 18.09 -8.70
N ARG A 117 10.30 17.96 -7.79
CA ARG A 117 10.41 18.36 -6.38
C ARG A 117 11.38 17.50 -5.57
N THR A 118 11.64 16.29 -5.99
CA THR A 118 12.53 15.33 -5.31
C THR A 118 13.73 14.92 -6.15
N ALA A 119 14.09 15.74 -7.14
CA ALA A 119 15.18 15.46 -8.07
C ALA A 119 16.54 15.37 -7.37
N ASP A 120 16.75 16.12 -6.30
CA ASP A 120 17.93 16.09 -5.42
C ASP A 120 18.08 14.76 -4.63
N ARG A 121 17.03 13.96 -4.59
CA ARG A 121 16.95 12.65 -3.91
C ARG A 121 16.51 11.56 -4.89
N ASP A 122 17.05 11.55 -6.08
CA ASP A 122 16.78 10.55 -7.14
C ASP A 122 15.29 10.37 -7.46
N ALA A 123 14.50 11.44 -7.36
CA ALA A 123 13.04 11.45 -7.57
C ALA A 123 12.30 10.45 -6.69
N ILE A 124 12.75 10.22 -5.47
CA ILE A 124 12.19 9.23 -4.52
C ILE A 124 10.69 9.44 -4.25
N GLY A 125 10.19 10.66 -4.40
CA GLY A 125 8.75 10.94 -4.27
C GLY A 125 7.90 10.11 -5.22
N CYS A 126 8.39 9.82 -6.43
CA CYS A 126 7.68 8.97 -7.39
C CYS A 126 7.61 7.50 -6.93
N ALA A 127 8.59 7.01 -6.19
CA ALA A 127 8.58 5.67 -5.63
C ALA A 127 7.56 5.52 -4.47
N LYS A 128 7.10 6.63 -3.91
CA LYS A 128 6.09 6.70 -2.84
C LYS A 128 4.68 7.01 -3.36
N LEU A 129 4.51 7.16 -4.67
CA LEU A 129 3.23 7.48 -5.33
C LEU A 129 2.76 6.33 -6.20
N VAL A 130 1.53 5.89 -6.00
CA VAL A 130 0.90 4.84 -6.81
C VAL A 130 -0.41 5.35 -7.41
N ILE A 131 -0.61 5.08 -8.69
CA ILE A 131 -1.87 5.35 -9.39
C ILE A 131 -2.55 4.01 -9.64
N PHE A 132 -3.71 3.82 -9.04
CA PHE A 132 -4.46 2.58 -9.13
C PHE A 132 -5.60 2.67 -10.14
N CYS A 133 -5.85 1.56 -10.80
CA CYS A 133 -7.06 1.32 -11.58
C CYS A 133 -7.57 -0.09 -11.25
N ASN A 134 -8.83 -0.18 -10.89
CA ASN A 134 -9.51 -1.44 -10.55
C ASN A 134 -8.84 -2.22 -9.40
N SER A 135 -8.33 -1.50 -8.41
CA SER A 135 -7.79 -2.10 -7.21
C SER A 135 -8.91 -2.72 -6.38
N VAL A 136 -8.63 -3.87 -5.79
CA VAL A 136 -9.57 -4.50 -4.85
C VAL A 136 -9.49 -3.82 -3.50
N PRO A 137 -10.59 -3.79 -2.73
CA PRO A 137 -10.54 -3.48 -1.30
C PRO A 137 -9.54 -4.41 -0.59
N ASP A 138 -9.07 -4.04 0.56
CA ASP A 138 -8.12 -4.84 1.36
C ASP A 138 -6.84 -5.25 0.64
N ASN A 139 -6.42 -4.45 -0.33
CA ASN A 139 -5.20 -4.69 -1.06
C ASN A 139 -3.99 -4.60 -0.11
N PRO A 140 -3.19 -5.68 0.08
CA PRO A 140 -2.01 -5.66 0.94
C PRO A 140 -0.86 -4.85 0.32
N PHE A 141 -1.05 -4.35 -0.87
CA PHE A 141 -0.07 -3.55 -1.55
C PHE A 141 -0.05 -2.13 -0.94
N MET A 142 1.05 -1.62 -0.86
CA MET A 142 1.73 -0.58 -0.14
C MET A 142 1.00 0.73 0.18
N ALA A 143 0.07 1.22 -0.60
CA ALA A 143 -0.15 2.67 -0.55
C ALA A 143 -1.58 3.10 -0.30
N GLY A 144 -2.52 2.20 -0.15
CA GLY A 144 -3.90 2.61 -0.06
C GLY A 144 -4.76 1.74 0.84
N ALA A 145 -5.46 2.36 1.75
CA ALA A 145 -6.70 1.83 2.24
C ALA A 145 -7.80 2.33 1.30
N PHE A 146 -8.53 1.40 0.71
CA PHE A 146 -9.68 1.71 -0.13
C PHE A 146 -10.96 1.57 0.68
N HIS A 147 -10.96 2.15 1.88
CA HIS A 147 -12.09 2.07 2.80
C HIS A 147 -13.38 2.55 2.16
N GLY A 148 -14.37 1.70 2.22
CA GLY A 148 -15.76 2.01 1.96
C GLY A 148 -16.62 1.71 3.19
N VAL A 149 -17.92 1.72 3.01
CA VAL A 149 -18.90 1.46 4.10
C VAL A 149 -19.08 -0.03 4.41
N THR A 150 -18.50 -0.91 3.63
CA THR A 150 -18.64 -2.37 3.71
C THR A 150 -17.41 -3.08 4.27
N GLU A 151 -16.29 -2.39 4.33
CA GLU A 151 -15.05 -2.93 4.84
C GLU A 151 -15.01 -2.89 6.39
N PRO A 152 -14.24 -3.79 7.02
CA PRO A 152 -14.01 -3.73 8.47
C PRO A 152 -13.33 -2.43 8.88
N GLU A 153 -13.59 -1.97 10.10
CA GLU A 153 -12.94 -0.78 10.67
C GLU A 153 -11.41 -0.93 10.69
N THR A 154 -10.93 -2.12 10.97
CA THR A 154 -9.52 -2.47 10.94
C THR A 154 -9.31 -3.86 10.37
N VAL A 155 -8.31 -4.01 9.52
CA VAL A 155 -7.95 -5.29 8.90
C VAL A 155 -6.44 -5.42 8.80
N ILE A 156 -5.93 -6.64 8.96
CA ILE A 156 -4.53 -6.98 8.73
C ILE A 156 -4.42 -7.77 7.44
N ASN A 157 -3.57 -7.32 6.54
CA ASN A 157 -3.24 -8.02 5.32
C ASN A 157 -1.77 -8.44 5.34
N VAL A 158 -1.48 -9.65 4.92
CA VAL A 158 -0.12 -10.19 4.85
C VAL A 158 0.26 -10.43 3.40
N GLY A 159 1.18 -9.62 2.90
CA GLY A 159 1.79 -9.83 1.60
C GLY A 159 3.05 -10.68 1.71
N VAL A 160 3.15 -11.74 0.94
CA VAL A 160 4.32 -12.62 0.93
C VAL A 160 5.11 -12.45 -0.35
N SER A 161 6.44 -12.19 -0.23
CA SER A 161 7.33 -12.12 -1.39
C SER A 161 7.62 -13.53 -1.91
N GLY A 162 6.84 -13.97 -2.89
CA GLY A 162 6.90 -15.30 -3.48
C GLY A 162 8.11 -15.57 -4.38
N PRO A 163 8.55 -14.63 -5.26
CA PRO A 163 9.55 -14.93 -6.31
C PRO A 163 10.88 -15.47 -5.78
N GLY A 164 11.41 -14.90 -4.70
CA GLY A 164 12.66 -15.35 -4.10
C GLY A 164 12.57 -16.77 -3.53
N VAL A 165 11.45 -17.08 -2.86
CA VAL A 165 11.20 -18.41 -2.28
C VAL A 165 11.04 -19.46 -3.39
N VAL A 166 10.32 -19.12 -4.45
CA VAL A 166 10.13 -19.99 -5.62
C VAL A 166 11.45 -20.22 -6.34
N LYS A 167 12.27 -19.18 -6.53
CA LYS A 167 13.60 -19.30 -7.13
C LYS A 167 14.46 -20.30 -6.36
N ASN A 168 14.57 -20.14 -5.05
CA ASN A 168 15.37 -21.05 -4.21
C ASN A 168 14.84 -22.50 -4.26
N ALA A 169 13.52 -22.67 -4.30
CA ALA A 169 12.94 -24.01 -4.42
C ALA A 169 13.25 -24.66 -5.79
N LEU A 170 13.30 -23.87 -6.86
CA LEU A 170 13.62 -24.34 -8.21
C LEU A 170 15.09 -24.69 -8.40
N GLU A 171 15.99 -24.06 -7.65
CA GLU A 171 17.40 -24.42 -7.69
C GLU A 171 17.65 -25.88 -7.29
N ALA A 172 16.83 -26.43 -6.40
CA ALA A 172 16.90 -27.83 -5.98
C ALA A 172 16.44 -28.84 -7.06
N VAL A 173 15.72 -28.38 -8.08
CA VAL A 173 15.18 -29.20 -9.18
C VAL A 173 15.63 -28.69 -10.56
N ARG A 174 16.79 -28.06 -10.61
CA ARG A 174 17.32 -27.38 -11.80
C ARG A 174 17.41 -28.30 -13.03
N ASP A 175 17.75 -29.56 -12.82
CA ASP A 175 17.92 -30.57 -13.86
C ASP A 175 16.65 -31.43 -14.04
N GLY A 176 15.55 -31.07 -13.39
CA GLY A 176 14.27 -31.77 -13.48
C GLY A 176 13.50 -31.49 -14.75
N ASP A 177 12.57 -32.37 -15.06
CA ASP A 177 11.63 -32.16 -16.17
C ASP A 177 10.60 -31.07 -15.84
N ILE A 178 9.81 -30.64 -16.84
CA ILE A 178 8.80 -29.61 -16.70
C ILE A 178 7.71 -29.97 -15.67
N GLY A 179 7.40 -31.26 -15.51
CA GLY A 179 6.45 -31.75 -14.52
C GLY A 179 6.96 -31.54 -13.10
N MET A 180 8.24 -31.86 -12.87
CA MET A 180 8.89 -31.65 -11.58
C MET A 180 8.98 -30.15 -11.22
N VAL A 181 9.29 -29.32 -12.20
CA VAL A 181 9.29 -27.85 -12.03
C VAL A 181 7.91 -27.34 -11.63
N ALA A 182 6.87 -27.74 -12.37
CA ALA A 182 5.49 -27.34 -12.11
C ALA A 182 5.02 -27.77 -10.70
N GLU A 183 5.28 -29.02 -10.30
CA GLU A 183 4.93 -29.49 -8.96
C GLU A 183 5.70 -28.78 -7.86
N THR A 184 6.95 -28.41 -8.08
CA THR A 184 7.76 -27.65 -7.12
C THR A 184 7.20 -26.25 -6.93
N ILE A 185 6.82 -25.56 -8.01
CA ILE A 185 6.18 -24.24 -7.95
C ILE A 185 4.88 -24.34 -7.16
N LYS A 186 4.02 -25.29 -7.49
CA LYS A 186 2.72 -25.51 -6.85
C LYS A 186 2.87 -25.77 -5.35
N LYS A 187 3.73 -26.70 -4.96
CA LYS A 187 4.00 -27.00 -3.54
C LYS A 187 4.55 -25.79 -2.79
N THR A 188 5.42 -25.01 -3.42
CA THR A 188 6.00 -23.80 -2.84
C THR A 188 4.93 -22.73 -2.66
N ALA A 189 4.07 -22.50 -3.64
CA ALA A 189 2.96 -21.57 -3.55
C ALA A 189 2.02 -21.91 -2.38
N PHE A 190 1.65 -23.18 -2.21
CA PHE A 190 0.85 -23.63 -1.07
C PHE A 190 1.54 -23.37 0.29
N LYS A 191 2.84 -23.63 0.39
CA LYS A 191 3.58 -23.34 1.62
C LYS A 191 3.60 -21.86 1.96
N ILE A 192 3.85 -21.01 0.98
CA ILE A 192 3.86 -19.55 1.11
C ILE A 192 2.50 -19.05 1.61
N THR A 193 1.42 -19.49 0.99
CA THR A 193 0.04 -19.12 1.39
C THR A 193 -0.27 -19.54 2.84
N ARG A 194 0.12 -20.76 3.23
CA ARG A 194 -0.09 -21.26 4.60
C ARG A 194 0.67 -20.44 5.63
N VAL A 195 1.92 -20.08 5.34
CA VAL A 195 2.73 -19.24 6.22
C VAL A 195 2.11 -17.84 6.35
N GLY A 196 1.69 -17.25 5.24
CA GLY A 196 1.01 -15.95 5.25
C GLY A 196 -0.27 -15.97 6.09
N GLN A 197 -1.10 -17.00 5.94
CA GLN A 197 -2.31 -17.18 6.75
C GLN A 197 -2.01 -17.33 8.25
N LEU A 198 -1.00 -18.10 8.61
CA LEU A 198 -0.60 -18.28 10.01
C LEU A 198 -0.18 -16.95 10.66
N VAL A 199 0.65 -16.17 9.96
CA VAL A 199 1.09 -14.85 10.43
C VAL A 199 -0.11 -13.91 10.56
N ALA A 200 -1.01 -13.88 9.57
CA ALA A 200 -2.19 -13.01 9.57
C ALA A 200 -3.15 -13.34 10.72
N GLN A 201 -3.46 -14.62 10.91
CA GLN A 201 -4.35 -15.09 11.98
C GLN A 201 -3.80 -14.74 13.36
N GLU A 202 -2.52 -15.00 13.59
CA GLU A 202 -1.92 -14.75 14.91
C GLU A 202 -1.78 -13.24 15.18
N ALA A 203 -1.43 -12.44 14.17
CA ALA A 203 -1.40 -10.98 14.28
C ALA A 203 -2.80 -10.42 14.60
N ALA A 204 -3.82 -10.87 13.88
CA ALA A 204 -5.21 -10.45 14.08
C ALA A 204 -5.71 -10.80 15.47
N ARG A 205 -5.41 -12.01 15.95
CA ARG A 205 -5.74 -12.46 17.30
C ARG A 205 -5.12 -11.55 18.38
N ARG A 206 -3.83 -11.21 18.25
CA ARG A 206 -3.11 -10.36 19.23
C ARG A 206 -3.57 -8.92 19.22
N LEU A 207 -3.98 -8.41 18.08
CA LEU A 207 -4.43 -7.03 17.91
C LEU A 207 -5.95 -6.89 17.98
N ASN A 208 -6.66 -7.98 18.25
CA ASN A 208 -8.14 -8.03 18.32
C ASN A 208 -8.80 -7.39 17.09
N THR A 209 -8.36 -7.78 15.92
CA THR A 209 -8.84 -7.28 14.63
C THR A 209 -9.12 -8.43 13.67
N GLN A 210 -9.60 -8.10 12.47
CA GLN A 210 -9.81 -9.07 11.39
C GLN A 210 -8.57 -9.17 10.50
N PHE A 211 -8.40 -10.26 9.78
CA PHE A 211 -7.44 -10.32 8.68
C PHE A 211 -8.17 -10.42 7.35
N GLY A 212 -7.64 -9.73 6.36
CA GLY A 212 -8.10 -9.80 4.98
C GLY A 212 -7.64 -11.10 4.30
N ILE A 213 -8.33 -11.49 3.24
CA ILE A 213 -8.07 -12.72 2.49
C ILE A 213 -7.22 -12.40 1.26
#